data_11074dad9a40c451bf139b22a32f38f0
#
_entry.id   11074dad9a40c451bf139b22a32f38f0
#
_cell.length_a   1.000
_cell.length_b   1.000
_cell.length_c   1.000
_cell.angle_alpha   90.00
_cell.angle_beta   90.00
_cell.angle_gamma   90.00
#
_symmetry.space_group_name_H-M   'P 1'
#
loop_
_entity.id
_entity.type
_entity.pdbx_description
1 polymer ?
#
loop_
_entity_poly.entity_id
_entity_poly.type
_entity_poly.pdbx_seq_one_letter_code
_entity_poly.pdbx_strand_id
1 'polypeptide(L)'
;GFTVGINDDVTNLSLKSDDDYVIEDSTVRSCLFYGMGSDGTVSANKSAAKIIGALTDYKIQAYFQYGSEKAGGVTVSHIRFGDNNIHSEYYVHEADFISCSQDSYLFRYDMLKSLKNNGIFLLNTSLSKEALLNTLPLRVKRDLAKANAKFYIIDANTVARSLGLGRHTNTILESAFFYLMDVAHNHPL
;
A
#
# COMPACT_ATOMS: atom_id res chain seq x y z
N GLY A 1 -24.23 2.51 30.16
CA GLY A 1 -23.39 2.21 28.97
C GLY A 1 -23.44 3.35 28.01
N PHE A 2 -22.44 3.48 27.17
CA PHE A 2 -22.35 4.45 26.07
C PHE A 2 -21.75 3.75 24.85
N THR A 3 -21.97 4.33 23.68
CA THR A 3 -21.31 3.95 22.42
C THR A 3 -20.38 5.07 21.97
N VAL A 4 -19.59 4.84 20.95
CA VAL A 4 -18.68 5.85 20.36
C VAL A 4 -18.86 5.87 18.85
N GLY A 5 -18.96 7.07 18.27
CA GLY A 5 -18.96 7.27 16.82
C GLY A 5 -20.21 6.78 16.08
N ILE A 6 -21.32 6.55 16.75
CA ILE A 6 -22.59 6.23 16.08
C ILE A 6 -23.34 7.52 15.78
N ASN A 7 -23.50 7.84 14.51
CA ASN A 7 -24.12 9.08 14.06
C ASN A 7 -25.66 9.04 14.13
N ASP A 8 -26.26 7.85 14.14
CA ASP A 8 -27.71 7.63 14.24
C ASP A 8 -28.05 6.85 15.51
N ASP A 9 -27.65 7.44 16.64
CA ASP A 9 -27.95 6.88 17.97
C ASP A 9 -29.24 7.50 18.52
N VAL A 10 -30.32 6.73 18.46
CA VAL A 10 -31.67 7.11 18.98
C VAL A 10 -31.60 7.48 20.45
N THR A 11 -30.67 6.92 21.20
CA THR A 11 -30.52 7.14 22.65
C THR A 11 -29.74 8.40 23.00
N ASN A 12 -29.04 9.00 22.02
CA ASN A 12 -28.13 10.13 22.19
C ASN A 12 -27.03 9.89 23.25
N LEU A 13 -26.63 8.65 23.47
CA LEU A 13 -25.57 8.25 24.39
C LEU A 13 -24.22 8.02 23.69
N SER A 14 -24.18 8.19 22.37
CA SER A 14 -22.94 8.03 21.61
C SER A 14 -22.04 9.24 21.76
N LEU A 15 -20.81 9.01 22.17
CA LEU A 15 -19.77 10.01 22.17
C LEU A 15 -19.33 10.28 20.74
N LYS A 16 -19.04 11.53 20.42
CA LYS A 16 -18.46 11.89 19.13
C LYS A 16 -17.07 11.31 19.02
N SER A 17 -16.77 10.69 17.88
CA SER A 17 -15.41 10.33 17.48
C SER A 17 -14.80 11.45 16.66
N ASP A 18 -13.48 11.57 16.74
CA ASP A 18 -12.72 12.36 15.79
C ASP A 18 -12.34 11.42 14.64
N ASP A 19 -12.96 11.60 13.48
CA ASP A 19 -12.75 10.74 12.31
C ASP A 19 -11.33 10.93 11.72
N ASP A 20 -10.65 12.03 12.06
CA ASP A 20 -9.28 12.32 11.65
C ASP A 20 -8.24 11.83 12.68
N TYR A 21 -8.69 11.23 13.79
CA TYR A 21 -7.76 10.70 14.81
C TYR A 21 -7.07 9.43 14.33
N VAL A 22 -5.76 9.51 14.17
CA VAL A 22 -4.92 8.38 13.77
C VAL A 22 -4.04 7.97 14.93
N ILE A 23 -4.12 6.69 15.31
CA ILE A 23 -3.19 6.09 16.28
C ILE A 23 -1.99 5.59 15.48
N GLU A 24 -0.93 6.38 15.40
CA GLU A 24 0.29 5.95 14.76
C GLU A 24 1.42 5.73 15.75
N ASP A 25 2.12 4.63 15.55
CA ASP A 25 3.44 4.40 16.14
C ASP A 25 4.48 4.81 15.09
N SER A 26 5.24 5.88 15.36
CA SER A 26 6.27 6.41 14.44
C SER A 26 7.43 5.42 14.22
N THR A 27 7.53 4.37 15.02
CA THR A 27 8.52 3.29 14.87
C THR A 27 8.05 2.20 13.92
N VAL A 28 6.77 2.22 13.50
CA VAL A 28 6.17 1.26 12.60
C VAL A 28 6.03 1.86 11.21
N ARG A 29 6.55 1.18 10.21
CA ARG A 29 6.32 1.50 8.79
C ARG A 29 5.06 0.80 8.32
N SER A 30 4.17 1.55 7.68
CA SER A 30 2.88 1.07 7.19
C SER A 30 2.83 1.12 5.68
N CYS A 31 2.44 0.01 5.03
CA CYS A 31 2.47 -0.14 3.58
C CYS A 31 1.14 -0.67 3.06
N LEU A 32 0.72 -0.16 1.90
CA LEU A 32 -0.46 -0.60 1.17
C LEU A 32 -0.08 -1.09 -0.23
N PHE A 33 -0.63 -2.23 -0.63
CA PHE A 33 -0.40 -2.80 -1.96
C PHE A 33 -1.74 -3.09 -2.63
N TYR A 34 -2.02 -2.35 -3.70
CA TYR A 34 -3.21 -2.51 -4.52
C TYR A 34 -2.90 -3.46 -5.69
N GLY A 35 -3.54 -4.61 -5.69
CA GLY A 35 -3.42 -5.64 -6.72
C GLY A 35 -4.77 -6.09 -7.25
N MET A 36 -4.75 -6.93 -8.27
CA MET A 36 -5.95 -7.57 -8.78
C MET A 36 -6.06 -8.97 -8.20
N GLY A 37 -7.27 -9.40 -7.87
CA GLY A 37 -7.53 -10.78 -7.45
C GLY A 37 -6.97 -11.78 -8.48
N SER A 38 -6.20 -12.76 -8.03
CA SER A 38 -5.50 -13.78 -8.82
C SER A 38 -4.33 -13.31 -9.70
N ASP A 39 -3.85 -12.06 -9.56
CA ASP A 39 -2.63 -11.59 -10.23
C ASP A 39 -1.33 -11.99 -9.51
N GLY A 40 -1.44 -12.63 -8.34
CA GLY A 40 -0.30 -13.03 -7.51
C GLY A 40 0.19 -11.97 -6.51
N THR A 41 -0.37 -10.76 -6.49
CA THR A 41 0.02 -9.68 -5.56
C THR A 41 -0.05 -10.12 -4.10
N VAL A 42 -1.14 -10.79 -3.69
CA VAL A 42 -1.29 -11.28 -2.30
C VAL A 42 -0.20 -12.30 -1.94
N SER A 43 0.15 -13.19 -2.86
CA SER A 43 1.21 -14.19 -2.63
C SER A 43 2.58 -13.53 -2.49
N ALA A 44 2.91 -12.55 -3.34
CA ALA A 44 4.14 -11.78 -3.24
C ALA A 44 4.21 -11.01 -1.92
N ASN A 45 3.12 -10.37 -1.51
CA ASN A 45 3.09 -9.63 -0.25
C ASN A 45 3.20 -10.53 0.99
N LYS A 46 2.65 -11.77 0.93
CA LYS A 46 2.91 -12.79 1.96
C LYS A 46 4.37 -13.21 1.98
N SER A 47 5.00 -13.34 0.81
CA SER A 47 6.43 -13.62 0.68
C SER A 47 7.26 -12.48 1.27
N ALA A 48 6.97 -11.24 0.89
CA ALA A 48 7.64 -10.05 1.41
C ALA A 48 7.59 -9.99 2.95
N ALA A 49 6.43 -10.20 3.55
CA ALA A 49 6.29 -10.23 4.99
C ALA A 49 7.16 -11.33 5.64
N LYS A 50 7.21 -12.53 5.05
CA LYS A 50 8.07 -13.63 5.53
C LYS A 50 9.55 -13.29 5.39
N ILE A 51 9.96 -12.70 4.27
CA ILE A 51 11.35 -12.29 4.02
C ILE A 51 11.79 -11.26 5.04
N ILE A 52 10.99 -10.22 5.29
CA ILE A 52 11.28 -9.22 6.31
C ILE A 52 11.47 -9.88 7.68
N GLY A 53 10.54 -10.76 8.09
CA GLY A 53 10.63 -11.44 9.38
C GLY A 53 11.77 -12.46 9.51
N ALA A 54 12.25 -13.01 8.39
CA ALA A 54 13.37 -13.95 8.38
C ALA A 54 14.74 -13.24 8.34
N LEU A 55 14.82 -12.06 7.72
CA LEU A 55 16.09 -11.36 7.49
C LEU A 55 16.29 -10.15 8.42
N THR A 56 15.30 -9.81 9.23
CA THR A 56 15.38 -8.66 10.15
C THR A 56 14.80 -9.04 11.52
N ASP A 57 15.09 -8.23 12.54
CA ASP A 57 14.48 -8.34 13.87
C ASP A 57 13.09 -7.67 13.97
N TYR A 58 12.58 -7.12 12.86
CA TYR A 58 11.30 -6.42 12.82
C TYR A 58 10.13 -7.33 13.19
N LYS A 59 9.22 -6.78 13.96
CA LYS A 59 7.88 -7.34 14.15
C LYS A 59 7.04 -7.00 12.94
N ILE A 60 6.19 -7.95 12.49
CA ILE A 60 5.43 -7.81 11.27
C ILE A 60 3.97 -8.14 11.52
N GLN A 61 3.12 -7.35 10.91
CA GLN A 61 1.70 -7.62 10.82
C GLN A 61 1.28 -7.50 9.35
N ALA A 62 0.54 -8.49 8.85
CA ALA A 62 0.00 -8.46 7.50
C ALA A 62 -1.49 -8.80 7.51
N TYR A 63 -2.28 -8.00 6.81
CA TYR A 63 -3.71 -8.20 6.61
C TYR A 63 -4.05 -8.08 5.13
N PHE A 64 -4.97 -8.92 4.64
CA PHE A 64 -5.33 -8.98 3.22
C PHE A 64 -6.83 -8.77 3.05
N GLN A 65 -7.18 -7.67 2.40
CA GLN A 65 -8.55 -7.32 2.07
C GLN A 65 -8.84 -7.72 0.62
N TYR A 66 -9.97 -8.36 0.42
CA TYR A 66 -10.45 -8.79 -0.90
C TYR A 66 -11.71 -8.02 -1.26
N GLY A 67 -11.77 -7.50 -2.47
CA GLY A 67 -12.99 -6.93 -3.03
C GLY A 67 -14.09 -7.99 -3.14
N SER A 68 -15.33 -7.58 -3.03
CA SER A 68 -16.52 -8.47 -3.13
C SER A 68 -16.81 -8.98 -4.54
N GLU A 69 -16.09 -8.54 -5.55
CA GLU A 69 -16.26 -8.96 -6.94
C GLU A 69 -15.78 -10.40 -7.13
N LYS A 70 -16.57 -11.23 -7.85
CA LYS A 70 -16.28 -12.67 -8.04
C LYS A 70 -15.01 -12.95 -8.82
N ALA A 71 -14.57 -12.05 -9.69
CA ALA A 71 -13.34 -12.17 -10.47
C ALA A 71 -12.78 -10.78 -10.79
N GLY A 72 -11.44 -10.63 -10.71
CA GLY A 72 -10.77 -9.39 -11.07
C GLY A 72 -10.98 -8.23 -10.09
N GLY A 73 -11.56 -8.48 -8.92
CA GLY A 73 -11.72 -7.50 -7.86
C GLY A 73 -10.38 -7.00 -7.32
N VAL A 74 -10.38 -5.79 -6.78
CA VAL A 74 -9.18 -5.25 -6.14
C VAL A 74 -8.86 -6.04 -4.88
N THR A 75 -7.57 -6.30 -4.66
CA THR A 75 -7.05 -6.76 -3.38
C THR A 75 -6.20 -5.66 -2.77
N VAL A 76 -6.32 -5.45 -1.48
CA VAL A 76 -5.47 -4.50 -0.75
C VAL A 76 -4.75 -5.26 0.36
N SER A 77 -3.42 -5.31 0.25
CA SER A 77 -2.58 -5.87 1.30
C SER A 77 -2.10 -4.75 2.19
N HIS A 78 -2.28 -4.91 3.49
CA HIS A 78 -1.83 -4.01 4.54
C HIS A 78 -0.66 -4.67 5.24
N ILE A 79 0.52 -4.09 5.18
CA ILE A 79 1.72 -4.59 5.84
C ILE A 79 2.26 -3.52 6.77
N ARG A 80 2.49 -3.90 8.03
CA ARG A 80 3.20 -3.09 9.00
C ARG A 80 4.44 -3.83 9.46
N PHE A 81 5.53 -3.12 9.64
CA PHE A 81 6.76 -3.67 10.21
C PHE A 81 7.55 -2.61 10.97
N GLY A 82 8.24 -3.02 12.02
CA GLY A 82 9.02 -2.13 12.89
C GLY A 82 9.67 -2.85 14.05
N ASP A 83 10.43 -2.13 14.87
CA ASP A 83 11.19 -2.72 15.97
C ASP A 83 10.30 -3.16 17.14
N ASN A 84 9.19 -2.47 17.37
CA ASN A 84 8.27 -2.74 18.47
C ASN A 84 7.15 -3.71 18.08
N ASN A 85 6.52 -4.31 19.10
CA ASN A 85 5.34 -5.13 18.89
C ASN A 85 4.20 -4.30 18.29
N ILE A 86 3.56 -4.83 17.25
CA ILE A 86 2.48 -4.16 16.53
C ILE A 86 1.15 -4.66 17.08
N HIS A 87 0.38 -3.77 17.69
CA HIS A 87 -0.94 -4.06 18.28
C HIS A 87 -2.09 -3.41 17.50
N SER A 88 -1.88 -3.15 16.20
CA SER A 88 -2.85 -2.46 15.34
C SER A 88 -3.83 -3.45 14.73
N GLU A 89 -4.99 -3.67 15.36
CA GLU A 89 -6.06 -4.57 14.89
C GLU A 89 -6.98 -3.90 13.85
N TYR A 90 -6.49 -2.92 13.13
CA TYR A 90 -7.23 -2.12 12.15
C TYR A 90 -6.44 -1.99 10.84
N TYR A 91 -7.13 -1.61 9.78
CA TYR A 91 -6.51 -1.33 8.48
C TYR A 91 -5.48 -0.20 8.56
N VAL A 92 -4.51 -0.21 7.66
CA VAL A 92 -3.61 0.92 7.47
C VAL A 92 -4.42 2.09 6.93
N HIS A 93 -4.49 3.18 7.68
CA HIS A 93 -5.14 4.43 7.29
C HIS A 93 -4.13 5.43 6.73
N GLU A 94 -2.90 5.41 7.26
CA GLU A 94 -1.79 6.24 6.78
C GLU A 94 -0.59 5.36 6.43
N ALA A 95 -0.11 5.47 5.19
CA ALA A 95 0.92 4.62 4.64
C ALA A 95 2.18 5.39 4.29
N ASP A 96 3.33 4.84 4.68
CA ASP A 96 4.66 5.32 4.25
C ASP A 96 4.94 4.93 2.79
N PHE A 97 4.34 3.83 2.35
CA PHE A 97 4.51 3.28 1.00
C PHE A 97 3.17 2.78 0.45
N ILE A 98 2.87 3.16 -0.78
CA ILE A 98 1.73 2.60 -1.54
C ILE A 98 2.23 2.08 -2.88
N SER A 99 1.90 0.82 -3.20
CA SER A 99 2.14 0.22 -4.51
C SER A 99 0.82 -0.05 -5.23
N CYS A 100 0.80 0.25 -6.52
CA CYS A 100 -0.35 -0.02 -7.38
C CYS A 100 0.09 -0.86 -8.58
N SER A 101 -0.45 -2.08 -8.70
CA SER A 101 -0.09 -3.03 -9.76
C SER A 101 -0.69 -2.70 -11.12
N GLN A 102 -1.70 -1.81 -11.17
CA GLN A 102 -2.40 -1.44 -12.41
C GLN A 102 -2.78 0.04 -12.42
N ASP A 103 -2.37 0.75 -13.47
CA ASP A 103 -2.66 2.19 -13.63
C ASP A 103 -4.16 2.52 -13.71
N SER A 104 -4.99 1.61 -14.22
CA SER A 104 -6.44 1.76 -14.26
C SER A 104 -7.09 1.95 -12.88
N TYR A 105 -6.44 1.52 -11.81
CA TYR A 105 -6.93 1.69 -10.44
C TYR A 105 -6.89 3.13 -9.96
N LEU A 106 -6.05 3.98 -10.55
CA LEU A 106 -5.99 5.41 -10.26
C LEU A 106 -7.30 6.15 -10.60
N PHE A 107 -8.10 5.58 -11.50
CA PHE A 107 -9.40 6.15 -11.89
C PHE A 107 -10.55 5.69 -11.00
N ARG A 108 -10.35 4.59 -10.25
CA ARG A 108 -11.42 3.92 -9.47
C ARG A 108 -11.29 4.08 -7.97
N TYR A 109 -10.06 4.13 -7.45
CA TYR A 109 -9.79 4.08 -6.01
C TYR A 109 -9.05 5.32 -5.51
N ASP A 110 -9.41 5.79 -4.32
CA ASP A 110 -8.82 6.96 -3.65
C ASP A 110 -7.59 6.57 -2.81
N MET A 111 -6.72 5.72 -3.36
CA MET A 111 -5.62 5.12 -2.62
C MET A 111 -4.62 6.12 -2.04
N LEU A 112 -4.42 7.26 -2.70
CA LEU A 112 -3.43 8.25 -2.29
C LEU A 112 -3.87 9.12 -1.11
N LYS A 113 -5.15 9.08 -0.71
CA LYS A 113 -5.61 9.72 0.53
C LYS A 113 -4.93 9.17 1.77
N SER A 114 -4.52 7.90 1.71
CA SER A 114 -3.80 7.23 2.77
C SER A 114 -2.29 7.43 2.71
N LEU A 115 -1.76 8.20 1.77
CA LEU A 115 -0.31 8.40 1.67
C LEU A 115 0.14 9.50 2.62
N LYS A 116 1.09 9.18 3.52
CA LYS A 116 1.71 10.13 4.42
C LYS A 116 2.48 11.21 3.68
N ASN A 117 2.71 12.33 4.34
CA ASN A 117 3.61 13.37 3.84
C ASN A 117 5.02 12.78 3.60
N ASN A 118 5.61 13.08 2.44
CA ASN A 118 6.86 12.51 1.94
C ASN A 118 6.82 10.99 1.71
N GLY A 119 5.64 10.37 1.69
CA GLY A 119 5.46 8.96 1.42
C GLY A 119 5.84 8.58 0.00
N ILE A 120 6.04 7.28 -0.22
CA ILE A 120 6.45 6.70 -1.50
C ILE A 120 5.24 6.12 -2.21
N PHE A 121 5.04 6.50 -3.47
CA PHE A 121 4.06 5.87 -4.35
C PHE A 121 4.75 5.20 -5.53
N LEU A 122 4.55 3.89 -5.69
CA LEU A 122 5.05 3.08 -6.80
C LEU A 122 3.90 2.64 -7.70
N LEU A 123 3.96 2.97 -8.97
CA LEU A 123 2.97 2.60 -9.97
C LEU A 123 3.58 1.67 -11.02
N ASN A 124 2.94 0.52 -11.26
CA ASN A 124 3.24 -0.31 -12.42
C ASN A 124 2.48 0.21 -13.64
N THR A 125 3.21 0.68 -14.64
CA THR A 125 2.65 1.18 -15.90
C THR A 125 3.67 1.09 -17.01
N SER A 126 3.20 0.85 -18.24
CA SER A 126 4.02 0.91 -19.45
C SER A 126 4.05 2.30 -20.10
N LEU A 127 3.33 3.27 -19.52
CA LEU A 127 3.31 4.63 -20.04
C LEU A 127 4.61 5.35 -19.76
N SER A 128 5.08 6.17 -20.71
CA SER A 128 6.17 7.11 -20.46
C SER A 128 5.75 8.16 -19.41
N LYS A 129 6.72 8.80 -18.78
CA LYS A 129 6.48 9.86 -17.81
C LYS A 129 5.56 10.96 -18.36
N GLU A 130 5.80 11.39 -19.59
CA GLU A 130 5.03 12.44 -20.27
C GLU A 130 3.59 11.99 -20.53
N ALA A 131 3.42 10.78 -21.09
CA ALA A 131 2.10 10.21 -21.35
C ALA A 131 1.31 10.03 -20.06
N LEU A 132 1.95 9.55 -19.00
CA LEU A 132 1.33 9.38 -17.70
C LEU A 132 0.88 10.72 -17.10
N LEU A 133 1.73 11.74 -17.12
CA LEU A 133 1.40 13.06 -16.59
C LEU A 133 0.21 13.69 -17.32
N ASN A 134 0.03 13.40 -18.62
CA ASN A 134 -1.12 13.89 -19.38
C ASN A 134 -2.42 13.14 -19.05
N THR A 135 -2.33 11.86 -18.70
CA THR A 135 -3.50 11.00 -18.47
C THR A 135 -3.92 10.92 -17.02
N LEU A 136 -3.04 11.22 -16.06
CA LEU A 136 -3.35 11.18 -14.62
C LEU A 136 -4.56 12.05 -14.27
N PRO A 137 -5.54 11.51 -13.51
CA PRO A 137 -6.66 12.30 -13.01
C PRO A 137 -6.19 13.48 -12.15
N LEU A 138 -6.89 14.60 -12.24
CA LEU A 138 -6.57 15.80 -11.43
C LEU A 138 -6.54 15.50 -9.93
N ARG A 139 -7.42 14.62 -9.45
CA ARG A 139 -7.45 14.16 -8.07
C ARG A 139 -6.09 13.55 -7.68
N VAL A 140 -5.61 12.60 -8.48
CA VAL A 140 -4.31 11.91 -8.24
C VAL A 140 -3.16 12.92 -8.20
N LYS A 141 -3.14 13.88 -9.14
CA LYS A 141 -2.12 14.94 -9.16
C LYS A 141 -2.13 15.80 -7.89
N ARG A 142 -3.35 16.16 -7.41
CA ARG A 142 -3.51 16.93 -6.16
C ARG A 142 -3.06 16.14 -4.94
N ASP A 143 -3.43 14.87 -4.85
CA ASP A 143 -3.09 14.02 -3.72
C ASP A 143 -1.57 13.78 -3.65
N LEU A 144 -0.91 13.52 -4.79
CA LEU A 144 0.54 13.43 -4.89
C LEU A 144 1.23 14.72 -4.44
N ALA A 145 0.73 15.87 -4.90
CA ALA A 145 1.29 17.17 -4.52
C ALA A 145 1.05 17.47 -3.03
N LYS A 146 -0.16 17.20 -2.51
CA LYS A 146 -0.51 17.42 -1.10
C LYS A 146 0.38 16.59 -0.17
N ALA A 147 0.64 15.33 -0.53
CA ALA A 147 1.51 14.44 0.22
C ALA A 147 3.01 14.71 -0.02
N ASN A 148 3.39 15.66 -0.88
CA ASN A 148 4.78 15.81 -1.32
C ASN A 148 5.40 14.45 -1.68
N ALA A 149 4.66 13.62 -2.42
CA ALA A 149 4.94 12.21 -2.63
C ALA A 149 6.20 11.99 -3.47
N LYS A 150 6.99 11.00 -3.08
CA LYS A 150 8.04 10.43 -3.92
C LYS A 150 7.40 9.45 -4.90
N PHE A 151 7.11 9.91 -6.11
CA PHE A 151 6.39 9.12 -7.12
C PHE A 151 7.35 8.40 -8.06
N TYR A 152 7.25 7.06 -8.07
CA TYR A 152 8.04 6.16 -8.91
C TYR A 152 7.13 5.39 -9.87
N ILE A 153 7.63 5.14 -11.07
CA ILE A 153 6.97 4.30 -12.08
C ILE A 153 7.90 3.17 -12.50
N ILE A 154 7.34 2.02 -12.81
CA ILE A 154 8.06 0.86 -13.33
C ILE A 154 7.19 0.14 -14.35
N ASP A 155 7.77 -0.30 -15.47
CA ASP A 155 7.14 -1.28 -16.36
C ASP A 155 7.59 -2.70 -15.97
N ALA A 156 6.96 -3.21 -14.91
CA ALA A 156 7.28 -4.53 -14.39
C ALA A 156 7.01 -5.64 -15.40
N ASN A 157 6.11 -5.43 -16.36
CA ASN A 157 5.82 -6.41 -17.43
C ASN A 157 6.99 -6.56 -18.39
N THR A 158 7.58 -5.44 -18.81
CA THR A 158 8.75 -5.44 -19.70
C THR A 158 9.98 -5.97 -18.98
N VAL A 159 10.22 -5.56 -17.73
CA VAL A 159 11.32 -6.07 -16.91
C VAL A 159 11.21 -7.57 -16.70
N ALA A 160 10.05 -8.08 -16.28
CA ALA A 160 9.84 -9.51 -16.06
C ALA A 160 10.10 -10.33 -17.33
N ARG A 161 9.63 -9.85 -18.49
CA ARG A 161 9.89 -10.50 -19.78
C ARG A 161 11.37 -10.53 -20.15
N SER A 162 12.09 -9.44 -19.97
CA SER A 162 13.52 -9.34 -20.27
C SER A 162 14.37 -10.27 -19.41
N LEU A 163 13.91 -10.57 -18.19
CA LEU A 163 14.57 -11.48 -17.25
C LEU A 163 14.11 -12.94 -17.38
N GLY A 164 13.23 -13.26 -18.35
CA GLY A 164 12.70 -14.62 -18.52
C GLY A 164 11.70 -15.03 -17.45
N LEU A 165 11.19 -14.10 -16.63
CA LEU A 165 10.23 -14.37 -15.57
C LEU A 165 8.78 -14.45 -16.05
N GLY A 166 8.54 -14.33 -17.35
CA GLY A 166 7.21 -14.44 -17.96
C GLY A 166 6.23 -13.41 -17.42
N ARG A 167 5.20 -13.87 -16.71
CA ARG A 167 4.14 -13.02 -16.12
C ARG A 167 4.35 -12.68 -14.64
N HIS A 168 5.50 -13.05 -14.05
CA HIS A 168 5.77 -12.83 -12.62
C HIS A 168 6.18 -11.37 -12.33
N THR A 169 5.31 -10.43 -12.67
CA THR A 169 5.51 -8.98 -12.44
C THR A 169 5.57 -8.63 -10.96
N ASN A 170 4.94 -9.44 -10.12
CA ASN A 170 4.91 -9.21 -8.68
C ASN A 170 6.29 -9.33 -8.02
N THR A 171 7.16 -10.21 -8.51
CA THR A 171 8.55 -10.32 -8.06
C THR A 171 9.32 -9.02 -8.33
N ILE A 172 9.06 -8.38 -9.47
CA ILE A 172 9.69 -7.09 -9.81
C ILE A 172 9.18 -5.98 -8.87
N LEU A 173 7.87 -5.95 -8.62
CA LEU A 173 7.28 -4.96 -7.70
C LEU A 173 7.74 -5.19 -6.25
N GLU A 174 7.87 -6.43 -5.82
CA GLU A 174 8.41 -6.82 -4.51
C GLU A 174 9.88 -6.36 -4.37
N SER A 175 10.72 -6.58 -5.38
CA SER A 175 12.10 -6.11 -5.40
C SER A 175 12.20 -4.59 -5.34
N ALA A 176 11.34 -3.89 -6.09
CA ALA A 176 11.26 -2.43 -6.05
C ALA A 176 10.81 -1.92 -4.66
N PHE A 177 9.87 -2.60 -4.01
CA PHE A 177 9.46 -2.29 -2.65
C PHE A 177 10.61 -2.40 -1.67
N PHE A 178 11.35 -3.52 -1.66
CA PHE A 178 12.51 -3.71 -0.78
C PHE A 178 13.57 -2.62 -0.99
N TYR A 179 13.85 -2.28 -2.23
CA TYR A 179 14.81 -1.23 -2.57
C TYR A 179 14.35 0.16 -2.10
N LEU A 180 13.11 0.54 -2.41
CA LEU A 180 12.58 1.88 -2.09
C LEU A 180 12.36 2.09 -0.60
N MET A 181 12.03 1.04 0.15
CA MET A 181 11.82 1.10 1.59
C MET A 181 13.10 0.86 2.39
N ASP A 182 14.22 0.62 1.71
CA ASP A 182 15.54 0.39 2.33
C ASP A 182 15.54 -0.72 3.39
N VAL A 183 14.73 -1.75 3.15
CA VAL A 183 14.58 -2.85 4.12
C VAL A 183 15.85 -3.70 4.21
N ALA A 184 16.60 -3.79 3.12
CA ALA A 184 17.79 -4.65 3.03
C ALA A 184 19.10 -3.98 3.50
N HIS A 185 19.19 -2.63 3.47
CA HIS A 185 20.44 -1.93 3.81
C HIS A 185 20.73 -1.83 5.31
N ASN A 186 19.69 -1.86 6.13
CA ASN A 186 19.84 -1.81 7.59
C ASN A 186 20.21 -3.16 8.23
N HIS A 187 20.21 -4.25 7.43
CA HIS A 187 20.62 -5.58 7.85
C HIS A 187 21.50 -6.18 6.74
N PRO A 188 22.83 -6.02 6.82
CA PRO A 188 23.73 -6.67 5.87
C PRO A 188 23.55 -8.20 5.96
N LEU A 189 23.30 -8.81 4.81
CA LEU A 189 23.21 -10.25 4.60
C LEU A 189 24.53 -10.93 4.96
#